data_41aeb663eb589bc7adfa3562a953f3b8
#
_entry.id   41aeb663eb589bc7adfa3562a953f3b8
#
_cell.length_a   1.000
_cell.length_b   1.000
_cell.length_c   1.000
_cell.angle_alpha   90.00
_cell.angle_beta   90.00
_cell.angle_gamma   90.00
#
_symmetry.space_group_name_H-M   'P 1'
#
loop_
_entity.id
_entity.type
_entity.pdbx_description
1 polymer ?
#
loop_
_entity_poly.entity_id
_entity_poly.type
_entity_poly.pdbx_seq_one_letter_code
_entity_poly.pdbx_strand_id
1 'polypeptide(L)'
;MANNLCGIIEGGIDPDLVASRLSSLGWKTESASWSSSEAETRWCRIEIDQTDDGTTLINGVIDPQQIDDLSRLFARLGWQHSLELSDENGSVVQERRY
;
A
#
# COMPACT_ATOMS: atom_id res chain seq x y z
N MET A 1 16.97 4.78 -3.43
CA MET A 1 17.00 3.43 -2.88
C MET A 1 15.64 3.11 -2.28
N ALA A 2 15.08 1.96 -2.59
CA ALA A 2 13.76 1.58 -2.10
C ALA A 2 13.87 0.74 -0.84
N ASN A 3 12.96 0.98 0.12
CA ASN A 3 12.86 0.20 1.34
C ASN A 3 11.60 -0.65 1.33
N ASN A 4 11.60 -1.71 2.11
CA ASN A 4 10.44 -2.57 2.25
C ASN A 4 9.30 -1.84 2.95
N LEU A 5 8.12 -1.94 2.36
CA LEU A 5 6.90 -1.35 2.87
C LEU A 5 5.94 -2.47 3.27
N CYS A 6 5.34 -2.34 4.44
CA CYS A 6 4.29 -3.24 4.92
C CYS A 6 3.20 -2.40 5.55
N GLY A 7 1.96 -2.78 5.36
CA GLY A 7 0.87 -2.01 5.95
C GLY A 7 -0.47 -2.67 5.87
N ILE A 8 -1.44 -1.99 6.45
CA ILE A 8 -2.83 -2.42 6.52
C ILE A 8 -3.71 -1.24 6.12
N ILE A 9 -4.72 -1.50 5.30
CA ILE A 9 -5.83 -0.58 5.08
C ILE A 9 -7.04 -1.16 5.82
N GLU A 10 -7.60 -0.39 6.73
CA GLU A 10 -8.74 -0.83 7.54
C GLU A 10 -10.05 -0.68 6.78
N GLY A 11 -11.09 -1.37 7.24
CA GLY A 11 -12.44 -1.28 6.69
C GLY A 11 -12.79 -2.35 5.67
N GLY A 12 -11.94 -3.37 5.49
CA GLY A 12 -12.23 -4.50 4.60
C GLY A 12 -12.36 -4.11 3.14
N ILE A 13 -11.59 -3.12 2.70
CA ILE A 13 -11.66 -2.61 1.33
C ILE A 13 -11.09 -3.65 0.36
N ASP A 14 -11.85 -3.95 -0.69
CA ASP A 14 -11.47 -4.91 -1.72
C ASP A 14 -10.18 -4.47 -2.42
N PRO A 15 -9.20 -5.37 -2.61
CA PRO A 15 -7.97 -5.03 -3.34
C PRO A 15 -8.22 -4.44 -4.73
N ASP A 16 -9.21 -4.91 -5.46
CA ASP A 16 -9.54 -4.36 -6.78
C ASP A 16 -10.04 -2.91 -6.68
N LEU A 17 -10.74 -2.57 -5.61
CA LEU A 17 -11.17 -1.19 -5.39
C LEU A 17 -9.98 -0.29 -5.08
N VAL A 18 -9.04 -0.76 -4.25
CA VAL A 18 -7.80 -0.03 -3.97
C VAL A 18 -7.04 0.22 -5.28
N ALA A 19 -6.83 -0.83 -6.07
CA ALA A 19 -6.14 -0.72 -7.35
C ALA A 19 -6.87 0.23 -8.30
N SER A 20 -8.19 0.14 -8.38
CA SER A 20 -9.00 1.00 -9.25
C SER A 20 -8.84 2.48 -8.90
N ARG A 21 -8.84 2.79 -7.61
CA ARG A 21 -8.63 4.18 -7.15
C ARG A 21 -7.25 4.68 -7.49
N LEU A 22 -6.22 3.86 -7.28
CA LEU A 22 -4.84 4.22 -7.62
C LEU A 22 -4.68 4.38 -9.13
N SER A 23 -5.33 3.52 -9.92
CA SER A 23 -5.33 3.63 -11.38
C SER A 23 -5.90 4.98 -11.83
N SER A 24 -6.96 5.44 -11.19
CA SER A 24 -7.56 6.75 -11.48
C SER A 24 -6.60 7.90 -11.20
N LEU A 25 -5.59 7.68 -10.38
CA LEU A 25 -4.57 8.66 -10.02
C LEU A 25 -3.29 8.50 -10.83
N GLY A 26 -3.30 7.64 -11.85
CA GLY A 26 -2.17 7.48 -12.76
C GLY A 26 -1.23 6.33 -12.42
N TRP A 27 -1.55 5.50 -11.41
CA TRP A 27 -0.75 4.32 -11.11
C TRP A 27 -1.02 3.22 -12.14
N LYS A 28 0.00 2.44 -12.44
CA LYS A 28 -0.17 1.20 -13.18
C LYS A 28 -0.71 0.13 -12.25
N THR A 29 -1.77 -0.56 -12.65
CA THR A 29 -2.37 -1.58 -11.81
C THR A 29 -2.60 -2.85 -12.60
N GLU A 30 -2.57 -3.99 -11.90
CA GLU A 30 -2.79 -5.30 -12.47
C GLU A 30 -3.48 -6.18 -11.43
N SER A 31 -4.51 -6.91 -11.87
CA SER A 31 -5.18 -7.89 -11.01
C SER A 31 -4.42 -9.20 -11.09
N ALA A 32 -3.92 -9.69 -9.95
CA ALA A 32 -3.19 -10.96 -9.87
C ALA A 32 -4.12 -12.14 -9.60
N SER A 33 -5.21 -11.89 -8.84
CA SER A 33 -6.25 -12.88 -8.55
C SER A 33 -7.48 -12.14 -8.04
N TRP A 34 -8.54 -12.89 -7.72
CA TRP A 34 -9.76 -12.26 -7.16
C TRP A 34 -9.53 -11.58 -5.80
N SER A 35 -8.48 -11.96 -5.08
CA SER A 35 -8.18 -11.41 -3.76
C SER A 35 -6.85 -10.66 -3.71
N SER A 36 -6.22 -10.39 -4.86
CA SER A 36 -4.89 -9.78 -4.92
C SER A 36 -4.78 -8.89 -6.13
N SER A 37 -4.17 -7.73 -5.95
CA SER A 37 -3.90 -6.77 -7.03
C SER A 37 -2.53 -6.15 -6.81
N GLU A 38 -1.94 -5.61 -7.87
CA GLU A 38 -0.68 -4.87 -7.81
C GLU A 38 -0.89 -3.45 -8.27
N ALA A 39 -0.15 -2.51 -7.69
CA ALA A 39 -0.16 -1.11 -8.11
C ALA A 39 1.27 -0.57 -8.07
N GLU A 40 1.62 0.21 -9.08
CA GLU A 40 2.97 0.73 -9.24
C GLU A 40 2.96 2.16 -9.73
N THR A 41 3.82 2.98 -9.15
CA THR A 41 4.17 4.29 -9.66
C THR A 41 5.70 4.44 -9.57
N ARG A 42 6.25 5.57 -9.97
CA ARG A 42 7.72 5.75 -10.03
C ARG A 42 8.43 5.51 -8.71
N TRP A 43 7.78 5.80 -7.59
CA TRP A 43 8.41 5.77 -6.26
C TRP A 43 7.88 4.67 -5.36
N CYS A 44 6.94 3.86 -5.84
CA CYS A 44 6.29 2.84 -5.01
C CYS A 44 5.73 1.71 -5.86
N ARG A 45 5.91 0.49 -5.38
CA ARG A 45 5.27 -0.70 -5.96
C ARG A 45 4.72 -1.52 -4.82
N ILE A 46 3.43 -1.79 -4.86
CA ILE A 46 2.75 -2.52 -3.80
C ILE A 46 1.94 -3.68 -4.34
N GLU A 47 1.87 -4.74 -3.55
CA GLU A 47 0.89 -5.81 -3.69
C GLU A 47 -0.19 -5.57 -2.66
N ILE A 48 -1.44 -5.73 -3.07
CA ILE A 48 -2.61 -5.48 -2.26
C ILE A 48 -3.35 -6.82 -2.15
N ASP A 49 -3.38 -7.38 -0.94
CA ASP A 49 -3.97 -8.69 -0.71
C ASP A 49 -5.06 -8.59 0.35
N GLN A 50 -6.10 -9.42 0.21
CA GLN A 50 -7.12 -9.54 1.24
C GLN A 50 -6.97 -10.87 1.96
N THR A 51 -6.91 -10.82 3.30
CA THR A 51 -6.81 -12.00 4.13
C THR A 51 -8.19 -12.62 4.38
N ASP A 52 -8.21 -13.83 4.94
CA ASP A 52 -9.45 -14.54 5.23
C ASP A 52 -10.36 -13.80 6.22
N ASP A 53 -9.78 -12.96 7.09
CA ASP A 53 -10.55 -12.15 8.04
C ASP A 53 -11.03 -10.81 7.47
N GLY A 54 -10.78 -10.57 6.18
CA GLY A 54 -11.20 -9.35 5.51
C GLY A 54 -10.24 -8.18 5.63
N THR A 55 -9.06 -8.37 6.24
CA THR A 55 -8.06 -7.32 6.33
C THR A 55 -7.37 -7.13 4.98
N THR A 56 -7.17 -5.87 4.58
CA THR A 56 -6.45 -5.54 3.35
C THR A 56 -4.98 -5.25 3.71
N LEU A 57 -4.09 -6.07 3.19
CA LEU A 57 -2.65 -5.97 3.43
C LEU A 57 -1.96 -5.29 2.27
N ILE A 58 -0.97 -4.47 2.61
CA ILE A 58 -0.09 -3.82 1.64
C ILE A 58 1.33 -4.31 1.88
N ASN A 59 1.98 -4.80 0.84
CA ASN A 59 3.38 -5.20 0.87
C ASN A 59 4.07 -4.72 -0.39
N GLY A 60 5.30 -4.26 -0.27
CA GLY A 60 6.04 -3.87 -1.46
C GLY A 60 7.30 -3.10 -1.11
N VAL A 61 7.64 -2.19 -2.01
CA VAL A 61 8.82 -1.33 -1.87
C VAL A 61 8.44 0.11 -2.15
N ILE A 62 9.10 1.04 -1.47
CA ILE A 62 8.85 2.47 -1.61
C ILE A 62 10.14 3.25 -1.44
N ASP A 63 10.26 4.38 -2.13
CA ASP A 63 11.27 5.38 -1.82
C ASP A 63 10.95 5.92 -0.42
N PRO A 64 11.86 5.80 0.56
CA PRO A 64 11.57 6.20 1.93
C PRO A 64 11.19 7.67 2.08
N GLN A 65 11.60 8.53 1.15
CA GLN A 65 11.22 9.94 1.18
C GLN A 65 9.76 10.17 0.80
N GLN A 66 9.09 9.15 0.23
CA GLN A 66 7.72 9.26 -0.26
C GLN A 66 6.69 8.61 0.66
N ILE A 67 7.09 8.11 1.84
CA ILE A 67 6.12 7.44 2.72
C ILE A 67 5.01 8.39 3.19
N ASP A 68 5.32 9.66 3.42
CA ASP A 68 4.31 10.64 3.79
C ASP A 68 3.35 10.92 2.64
N ASP A 69 3.84 10.91 1.42
CA ASP A 69 3.00 11.09 0.24
C ASP A 69 2.01 9.95 0.08
N LEU A 70 2.45 8.71 0.31
CA LEU A 70 1.56 7.55 0.26
C LEU A 70 0.51 7.63 1.37
N SER A 71 0.91 7.96 2.59
CA SER A 71 -0.01 8.08 3.72
C SER A 71 -1.05 9.17 3.47
N ARG A 72 -0.64 10.33 2.95
CA ARG A 72 -1.57 11.40 2.61
C ARG A 72 -2.52 11.00 1.49
N LEU A 73 -2.04 10.24 0.52
CA LEU A 73 -2.86 9.74 -0.57
C LEU A 73 -3.97 8.84 -0.04
N PHE A 74 -3.63 7.88 0.82
CA PHE A 74 -4.62 6.98 1.42
C PHE A 74 -5.62 7.76 2.28
N ALA A 75 -5.15 8.75 3.04
CA ALA A 75 -6.01 9.61 3.85
C ALA A 75 -7.00 10.40 2.99
N ARG A 76 -6.57 10.93 1.85
CA ARG A 76 -7.45 11.62 0.91
C ARG A 76 -8.54 10.72 0.35
N LEU A 77 -8.21 9.44 0.16
CA LEU A 77 -9.17 8.46 -0.32
C LEU A 77 -10.11 7.98 0.80
N GLY A 78 -9.93 8.48 2.02
CA GLY A 78 -10.77 8.12 3.16
C GLY A 78 -10.40 6.80 3.80
N TRP A 79 -9.20 6.29 3.54
CA TRP A 79 -8.76 4.99 4.05
C TRP A 79 -7.93 5.15 5.32
N GLN A 80 -8.47 4.62 6.43
CA GLN A 80 -7.68 4.46 7.64
C GLN A 80 -6.63 3.39 7.39
N HIS A 81 -5.40 3.68 7.79
CA HIS A 81 -4.29 2.79 7.45
C HIS A 81 -3.16 2.87 8.47
N SER A 82 -2.30 1.87 8.42
CA SER A 82 -1.04 1.82 9.14
C SER A 82 0.03 1.35 8.16
N LEU A 83 1.11 2.10 8.04
CA LEU A 83 2.23 1.78 7.15
C LEU A 83 3.51 1.70 7.96
N GLU A 84 4.34 0.70 7.66
CA GLU A 84 5.64 0.52 8.27
C GLU A 84 6.69 0.44 7.18
N LEU A 85 7.78 1.17 7.37
CA LEU A 85 8.94 1.14 6.49
C LEU A 85 10.06 0.43 7.21
N SER A 86 10.63 -0.60 6.57
CA SER A 86 11.71 -1.40 7.15
C SER A 86 12.99 -1.22 6.35
N ASP A 87 14.13 -1.29 7.06
CA ASP A 87 15.43 -1.32 6.41
C ASP A 87 15.75 -2.74 5.90
N GLU A 88 16.93 -2.92 5.31
CA GLU A 88 17.35 -4.21 4.75
C GLU A 88 17.56 -5.30 5.80
N ASN A 89 17.65 -4.93 7.08
CA ASN A 89 17.74 -5.89 8.19
C ASN A 89 16.38 -6.26 8.77
N GLY A 90 15.30 -5.70 8.22
CA GLY A 90 13.94 -5.94 8.70
C GLY A 90 13.52 -5.10 9.90
N SER A 91 14.36 -4.15 10.33
CA SER A 91 14.01 -3.24 11.43
C SER A 91 13.08 -2.14 10.93
N VAL A 92 11.99 -1.88 11.67
CA VAL A 92 11.08 -0.79 11.34
C VAL A 92 11.76 0.54 11.63
N VAL A 93 11.90 1.38 10.61
CA VAL A 93 12.57 2.68 10.72
C VAL A 93 11.61 3.86 10.68
N GLN A 94 10.42 3.67 10.12
CA GLN A 94 9.37 4.69 10.10
C GLN A 94 8.00 4.03 10.15
N GLU A 95 7.04 4.72 10.76
CA GLU A 95 5.64 4.30 10.79
C GLU A 95 4.76 5.50 10.47
N ARG A 96 3.64 5.26 9.78
CA ARG A 96 2.60 6.27 9.51
C ARG A 96 1.24 5.64 9.73
N ARG A 97 0.36 6.40 10.38
CA ARG A 97 -1.01 5.97 10.68
C ARG A 97 -1.99 7.09 10.41
N TYR A 98 -3.18 6.68 10.08
CA TYR A 98 -4.28 7.61 9.87
C TYR A 98 -5.58 7.05 10.41
#